data_72eedfa2b857c5b3305dd83de900c943
#
_entry.id   72eedfa2b857c5b3305dd83de900c943
#
_cell.length_a   1.000
_cell.length_b   1.000
_cell.length_c   1.000
_cell.angle_alpha   90.00
_cell.angle_beta   90.00
_cell.angle_gamma   90.00
#
_symmetry.space_group_name_H-M   'P 1'
#
loop_
_entity.id
_entity.type
_entity.pdbx_description
1 polymer ?
#
loop_
_entity_poly.entity_id
_entity_poly.type
_entity_poly.pdbx_seq_one_letter_code
_entity_poly.pdbx_strand_id
1 'polypeptide(L)'
;LFAERARQLITQDKVAVIFGAWTSVSRKSVLPVVEELNGLMFYPVQYEGQEQSKNIFYTGAAPNQQAIPAVEYLMSEEGGKAERFVLLGTDYVYPRTTNKILRAFLKSKGIAEADIMEEYTPFSHSNYQTIVGNIKKFSAGKKTAVISTINGDSNVPFYRELGNQGIKASDIPVMAFSVGEEELRGIDTKPLVGHLAAWNYFMSVKNPNNQKFIEKYKQFAVEYKLPNAEKVVTNDPMEATYVGIHMWKQAVEKAGSTEVDKVREAMAGQTFSAPSGYTLKMDETNHHLHKPVMIGEIRADGQFDVVYKTPNVIKAE
;
A
#
# COMPACT_ATOMS: atom_id res chain seq x y z
N LEU A 1 -14.09 -16.49 9.18
CA LEU A 1 -12.99 -16.35 10.16
C LEU A 1 -12.80 -14.90 10.62
N PHE A 2 -12.50 -13.92 9.75
CA PHE A 2 -12.25 -12.53 10.17
C PHE A 2 -13.45 -11.89 10.87
N ALA A 3 -14.66 -12.00 10.31
CA ALA A 3 -15.89 -11.51 10.94
C ALA A 3 -16.15 -12.13 12.32
N GLU A 4 -15.96 -13.44 12.45
CA GLU A 4 -16.12 -14.16 13.72
C GLU A 4 -15.12 -13.68 14.77
N ARG A 5 -13.84 -13.50 14.37
CA ARG A 5 -12.81 -13.00 15.28
C ARG A 5 -13.04 -11.55 15.70
N ALA A 6 -13.48 -10.70 14.78
CA ALA A 6 -13.86 -9.34 15.12
C ALA A 6 -15.02 -9.31 16.11
N ARG A 7 -16.04 -10.15 15.92
CA ARG A 7 -17.16 -10.29 16.85
C ARG A 7 -16.70 -10.76 18.22
N GLN A 8 -15.82 -11.77 18.27
CA GLN A 8 -15.22 -12.25 19.53
C GLN A 8 -14.48 -11.13 20.25
N LEU A 9 -13.57 -10.44 19.57
CA LEU A 9 -12.79 -9.34 20.15
C LEU A 9 -13.70 -8.27 20.78
N ILE A 10 -14.77 -7.88 20.10
CA ILE A 10 -15.67 -6.84 20.58
C ILE A 10 -16.58 -7.34 21.70
N THR A 11 -17.20 -8.52 21.55
CA THR A 11 -18.27 -8.98 22.46
C THR A 11 -17.76 -9.76 23.67
N GLN A 12 -16.67 -10.52 23.51
CA GLN A 12 -16.12 -11.39 24.57
C GLN A 12 -14.88 -10.74 25.21
N ASP A 13 -13.91 -10.36 24.39
CA ASP A 13 -12.64 -9.80 24.88
C ASP A 13 -12.76 -8.32 25.24
N LYS A 14 -13.86 -7.65 24.83
CA LYS A 14 -14.17 -6.25 25.16
C LYS A 14 -13.06 -5.26 24.76
N VAL A 15 -12.41 -5.50 23.62
CA VAL A 15 -11.37 -4.60 23.13
C VAL A 15 -11.95 -3.23 22.78
N ALA A 16 -11.19 -2.18 23.05
CA ALA A 16 -11.57 -0.80 22.75
C ALA A 16 -11.39 -0.46 21.27
N VAL A 17 -10.47 -1.15 20.58
CA VAL A 17 -10.10 -0.88 19.17
C VAL A 17 -9.47 -2.11 18.54
N ILE A 18 -9.59 -2.23 17.22
CA ILE A 18 -8.93 -3.24 16.39
C ILE A 18 -8.00 -2.51 15.42
N PHE A 19 -6.73 -2.91 15.37
CA PHE A 19 -5.78 -2.50 14.32
C PHE A 19 -5.49 -3.71 13.45
N GLY A 20 -5.85 -3.66 12.18
CA GLY A 20 -5.59 -4.80 11.32
C GLY A 20 -6.54 -4.98 10.16
N ALA A 21 -6.71 -6.23 9.81
CA ALA A 21 -7.01 -6.78 8.50
C ALA A 21 -5.91 -6.43 7.48
N TRP A 22 -5.75 -7.28 6.49
CA TRP A 22 -4.71 -7.09 5.46
C TRP A 22 -5.32 -6.92 4.07
N THR A 23 -6.27 -7.75 3.71
CA THR A 23 -6.90 -7.71 2.39
C THR A 23 -8.23 -6.95 2.42
N SER A 24 -8.63 -6.39 1.28
CA SER A 24 -9.95 -5.78 1.13
C SER A 24 -11.08 -6.76 1.39
N VAL A 25 -10.90 -8.03 1.05
CA VAL A 25 -11.91 -9.07 1.33
C VAL A 25 -12.04 -9.33 2.83
N SER A 26 -10.95 -9.32 3.60
CA SER A 26 -11.02 -9.44 5.07
C SER A 26 -11.64 -8.21 5.71
N ARG A 27 -11.25 -6.98 5.28
CA ARG A 27 -11.87 -5.74 5.75
C ARG A 27 -13.39 -5.73 5.51
N LYS A 28 -13.80 -6.04 4.29
CA LYS A 28 -15.23 -6.07 3.92
C LYS A 28 -16.04 -7.10 4.71
N SER A 29 -15.43 -8.19 5.17
CA SER A 29 -16.08 -9.14 6.06
C SER A 29 -16.21 -8.64 7.51
N VAL A 30 -15.29 -7.79 7.95
CA VAL A 30 -15.29 -7.19 9.30
C VAL A 30 -16.19 -5.96 9.37
N LEU A 31 -16.30 -5.19 8.30
CA LEU A 31 -17.07 -3.93 8.24
C LEU A 31 -18.47 -4.02 8.83
N PRO A 32 -19.34 -4.96 8.42
CA PRO A 32 -20.69 -5.05 9.00
C PRO A 32 -20.67 -5.39 10.49
N VAL A 33 -19.67 -6.12 10.98
CA VAL A 33 -19.54 -6.48 12.40
C VAL A 33 -19.20 -5.26 13.26
N VAL A 34 -18.22 -4.45 12.84
CA VAL A 34 -17.85 -3.23 13.60
C VAL A 34 -18.96 -2.19 13.56
N GLU A 35 -19.73 -2.11 12.47
CA GLU A 35 -20.89 -1.20 12.36
C GLU A 35 -22.04 -1.66 13.25
N GLU A 36 -22.42 -2.95 13.21
CA GLU A 36 -23.50 -3.53 14.02
C GLU A 36 -23.22 -3.37 15.53
N LEU A 37 -21.99 -3.63 15.95
CA LEU A 37 -21.61 -3.65 17.36
C LEU A 37 -21.03 -2.31 17.88
N ASN A 38 -21.03 -1.29 17.03
CA ASN A 38 -20.35 -0.01 17.29
C ASN A 38 -18.90 -0.20 17.79
N GLY A 39 -18.17 -1.12 17.16
CA GLY A 39 -16.74 -1.28 17.37
C GLY A 39 -15.93 -0.22 16.63
N LEU A 40 -14.63 -0.19 16.86
CA LEU A 40 -13.71 0.71 16.17
C LEU A 40 -12.56 -0.07 15.57
N MET A 41 -12.26 0.20 14.29
CA MET A 41 -11.15 -0.42 13.58
C MET A 41 -10.29 0.63 12.87
N PHE A 42 -8.98 0.40 12.85
CA PHE A 42 -8.02 1.12 12.00
C PHE A 42 -7.51 0.15 10.94
N TYR A 43 -7.68 0.51 9.68
CA TYR A 43 -7.25 -0.27 8.52
C TYR A 43 -5.98 0.35 7.91
N PRO A 44 -4.80 -0.30 8.04
CA PRO A 44 -3.51 0.34 7.72
C PRO A 44 -2.96 0.01 6.34
N VAL A 45 -3.76 -0.57 5.45
CA VAL A 45 -3.29 -1.09 4.16
C VAL A 45 -3.89 -0.27 3.01
N GLN A 46 -3.10 -0.07 1.96
CA GLN A 46 -3.59 0.50 0.70
C GLN A 46 -4.77 -0.30 0.16
N TYR A 47 -5.70 0.37 -0.48
CA TYR A 47 -6.90 -0.31 -0.97
C TYR A 47 -7.57 0.45 -2.13
N GLU A 48 -8.61 -0.13 -2.71
CA GLU A 48 -9.35 0.38 -3.86
C GLU A 48 -10.19 1.64 -3.59
N GLY A 49 -10.24 2.12 -2.34
CA GLY A 49 -11.11 3.24 -1.98
C GLY A 49 -12.60 2.90 -2.08
N GLN A 50 -13.42 3.92 -2.35
CA GLN A 50 -14.87 3.81 -2.56
C GLN A 50 -15.63 3.21 -1.37
N GLU A 51 -15.10 3.40 -0.19
CA GLU A 51 -15.69 2.95 1.06
C GLU A 51 -15.46 4.02 2.12
N GLN A 52 -16.44 4.22 2.96
CA GLN A 52 -16.29 4.96 4.21
C GLN A 52 -17.19 4.35 5.26
N SER A 53 -16.77 4.40 6.51
CA SER A 53 -17.54 3.91 7.65
C SER A 53 -17.28 4.79 8.85
N LYS A 54 -18.30 5.03 9.64
CA LYS A 54 -18.12 5.73 10.93
C LYS A 54 -17.36 4.89 11.96
N ASN A 55 -17.17 3.59 11.70
CA ASN A 55 -16.52 2.64 12.59
C ASN A 55 -15.12 2.21 12.09
N ILE A 56 -14.66 2.74 10.96
CA ILE A 56 -13.32 2.46 10.43
C ILE A 56 -12.59 3.75 10.12
N PHE A 57 -11.34 3.84 10.58
CA PHE A 57 -10.36 4.83 10.15
C PHE A 57 -9.37 4.17 9.18
N TYR A 58 -9.17 4.83 8.04
CA TYR A 58 -8.32 4.32 6.96
C TYR A 58 -6.99 5.05 6.98
N THR A 59 -5.93 4.36 7.42
CA THR A 59 -4.57 4.92 7.47
C THR A 59 -3.69 4.47 6.31
N GLY A 60 -4.15 3.52 5.51
CA GLY A 60 -3.54 3.15 4.23
C GLY A 60 -4.02 4.04 3.08
N ALA A 61 -3.35 3.95 1.93
CA ALA A 61 -3.63 4.77 0.76
C ALA A 61 -4.95 4.42 0.06
N ALA A 62 -5.70 5.44 -0.34
CA ALA A 62 -6.74 5.36 -1.36
C ALA A 62 -6.11 5.51 -2.77
N PRO A 63 -6.84 5.24 -3.87
CA PRO A 63 -6.26 5.25 -5.22
C PRO A 63 -5.63 6.58 -5.65
N ASN A 64 -6.19 7.72 -5.24
CA ASN A 64 -5.59 9.03 -5.54
C ASN A 64 -4.37 9.36 -4.68
N GLN A 65 -4.06 8.51 -3.70
CA GLN A 65 -2.87 8.60 -2.84
C GLN A 65 -1.81 7.52 -3.18
N GLN A 66 -1.99 6.75 -4.24
CA GLN A 66 -1.05 5.73 -4.69
C GLN A 66 -1.18 5.44 -6.21
N ALA A 67 -2.24 4.77 -6.61
CA ALA A 67 -2.39 4.19 -7.96
C ALA A 67 -2.44 5.26 -9.06
N ILE A 68 -3.24 6.29 -8.90
CA ILE A 68 -3.40 7.35 -9.90
C ILE A 68 -2.12 8.18 -10.06
N PRO A 69 -1.50 8.71 -8.99
CA PRO A 69 -0.23 9.44 -9.12
C PRO A 69 0.91 8.59 -9.67
N ALA A 70 0.93 7.29 -9.37
CA ALA A 70 1.94 6.37 -9.91
C ALA A 70 1.82 6.23 -11.43
N VAL A 71 0.61 6.12 -11.97
CA VAL A 71 0.37 6.06 -13.41
C VAL A 71 0.69 7.40 -14.07
N GLU A 72 0.32 8.52 -13.46
CA GLU A 72 0.70 9.86 -13.95
C GLU A 72 2.22 10.01 -14.03
N TYR A 73 2.94 9.56 -13.01
CA TYR A 73 4.41 9.55 -13.03
C TYR A 73 4.96 8.75 -14.22
N LEU A 74 4.48 7.54 -14.46
CA LEU A 74 4.91 6.71 -15.58
C LEU A 74 4.63 7.35 -16.96
N MET A 75 3.60 8.18 -17.06
CA MET A 75 3.27 8.93 -18.28
C MET A 75 4.12 10.20 -18.43
N SER A 76 4.76 10.69 -17.38
CA SER A 76 5.61 11.87 -17.39
C SER A 76 6.97 11.63 -18.05
N GLU A 77 7.74 12.71 -18.29
CA GLU A 77 9.10 12.61 -18.80
C GLU A 77 10.02 11.86 -17.85
N GLU A 78 9.93 12.18 -16.58
CA GLU A 78 10.73 11.55 -15.52
C GLU A 78 10.43 10.06 -15.39
N GLY A 79 9.15 9.67 -15.57
CA GLY A 79 8.68 8.29 -15.49
C GLY A 79 8.82 7.49 -16.77
N GLY A 80 9.36 8.07 -17.85
CA GLY A 80 9.70 7.37 -19.09
C GLY A 80 8.66 7.46 -20.21
N LYS A 81 7.61 8.26 -20.06
CA LYS A 81 6.55 8.47 -21.10
C LYS A 81 5.89 7.17 -21.55
N ALA A 82 5.42 6.36 -20.63
CA ALA A 82 4.69 5.15 -20.95
C ALA A 82 3.40 5.48 -21.74
N GLU A 83 3.18 4.73 -22.82
CA GLU A 83 2.04 4.87 -23.74
C GLU A 83 1.16 3.61 -23.79
N ARG A 84 1.62 2.53 -23.15
CA ARG A 84 0.97 1.23 -23.09
C ARG A 84 1.09 0.66 -21.69
N PHE A 85 0.02 0.04 -21.20
CA PHE A 85 -0.05 -0.39 -19.81
C PHE A 85 -0.55 -1.82 -19.68
N VAL A 86 0.12 -2.58 -18.81
CA VAL A 86 -0.32 -3.89 -18.37
C VAL A 86 -0.81 -3.76 -16.92
N LEU A 87 -2.07 -4.05 -16.69
CA LEU A 87 -2.68 -4.08 -15.36
C LEU A 87 -2.70 -5.53 -14.89
N LEU A 88 -1.75 -5.90 -14.03
CA LEU A 88 -1.56 -7.28 -13.56
C LEU A 88 -1.83 -7.36 -12.06
N GLY A 89 -2.75 -8.20 -11.64
CA GLY A 89 -3.12 -8.29 -10.23
C GLY A 89 -3.52 -9.68 -9.75
N THR A 90 -3.59 -9.83 -8.44
CA THR A 90 -4.21 -10.98 -7.79
C THR A 90 -5.74 -10.91 -7.97
N ASP A 91 -6.37 -12.05 -8.21
CA ASP A 91 -7.79 -12.10 -8.54
C ASP A 91 -8.69 -11.99 -7.31
N TYR A 92 -8.93 -10.75 -6.86
CA TYR A 92 -9.93 -10.43 -5.83
C TYR A 92 -10.31 -8.94 -5.89
N VAL A 93 -11.14 -8.47 -4.95
CA VAL A 93 -11.80 -7.15 -5.02
C VAL A 93 -10.83 -5.98 -5.17
N TYR A 94 -9.69 -5.96 -4.44
CA TYR A 94 -8.75 -4.84 -4.49
C TYR A 94 -8.12 -4.65 -5.89
N PRO A 95 -7.46 -5.64 -6.50
CA PRO A 95 -6.91 -5.49 -7.85
C PRO A 95 -7.98 -5.22 -8.90
N ARG A 96 -9.10 -5.94 -8.86
CA ARG A 96 -10.19 -5.78 -9.83
C ARG A 96 -10.74 -4.35 -9.82
N THR A 97 -11.01 -3.80 -8.65
CA THR A 97 -11.56 -2.44 -8.53
C THR A 97 -10.51 -1.38 -8.84
N THR A 98 -9.27 -1.54 -8.34
CA THR A 98 -8.16 -0.63 -8.65
C THR A 98 -7.89 -0.58 -10.16
N ASN A 99 -7.84 -1.73 -10.83
CA ASN A 99 -7.61 -1.78 -12.27
C ASN A 99 -8.79 -1.18 -13.07
N LYS A 100 -10.03 -1.33 -12.60
CA LYS A 100 -11.18 -0.64 -13.20
C LYS A 100 -11.03 0.88 -13.12
N ILE A 101 -10.58 1.40 -11.98
CA ILE A 101 -10.31 2.84 -11.78
C ILE A 101 -9.18 3.29 -12.71
N LEU A 102 -8.08 2.53 -12.75
CA LEU A 102 -6.93 2.86 -13.59
C LEU A 102 -7.26 2.79 -15.08
N ARG A 103 -8.05 1.81 -15.52
CA ARG A 103 -8.52 1.74 -16.91
C ARG A 103 -9.33 2.98 -17.29
N ALA A 104 -10.25 3.39 -16.45
CA ALA A 104 -11.03 4.61 -16.67
C ALA A 104 -10.14 5.86 -16.73
N PHE A 105 -9.17 5.95 -15.81
CA PHE A 105 -8.18 7.02 -15.78
C PHE A 105 -7.32 7.06 -17.04
N LEU A 106 -6.74 5.93 -17.47
CA LEU A 106 -5.94 5.83 -18.69
C LEU A 106 -6.73 6.25 -19.94
N LYS A 107 -7.97 5.82 -20.04
CA LYS A 107 -8.87 6.26 -21.13
C LYS A 107 -9.11 7.76 -21.12
N SER A 108 -9.30 8.35 -19.95
CA SER A 108 -9.47 9.80 -19.81
C SER A 108 -8.24 10.60 -20.24
N LYS A 109 -7.05 9.96 -20.21
CA LYS A 109 -5.78 10.52 -20.69
C LYS A 109 -5.50 10.21 -22.17
N GLY A 110 -6.44 9.58 -22.88
CA GLY A 110 -6.33 9.28 -24.29
C GLY A 110 -5.64 7.96 -24.66
N ILE A 111 -5.35 7.10 -23.66
CA ILE A 111 -4.81 5.76 -23.92
C ILE A 111 -5.89 4.89 -24.57
N ALA A 112 -5.58 4.33 -25.74
CA ALA A 112 -6.52 3.49 -26.47
C ALA A 112 -6.75 2.15 -25.76
N GLU A 113 -7.92 1.55 -25.95
CA GLU A 113 -8.25 0.23 -25.38
C GLU A 113 -7.24 -0.85 -25.79
N ALA A 114 -6.74 -0.81 -27.01
CA ALA A 114 -5.73 -1.74 -27.52
C ALA A 114 -4.36 -1.61 -26.83
N ASP A 115 -4.13 -0.52 -26.13
CA ASP A 115 -2.89 -0.25 -25.38
C ASP A 115 -3.03 -0.52 -23.86
N ILE A 116 -4.10 -1.21 -23.45
CA ILE A 116 -4.34 -1.64 -22.08
C ILE A 116 -4.57 -3.15 -22.05
N MET A 117 -3.62 -3.89 -21.50
CA MET A 117 -3.74 -5.32 -21.21
C MET A 117 -4.09 -5.51 -19.73
N GLU A 118 -4.94 -6.47 -19.44
CA GLU A 118 -5.39 -6.75 -18.06
C GLU A 118 -5.33 -8.26 -17.81
N GLU A 119 -4.61 -8.68 -16.75
CA GLU A 119 -4.38 -10.07 -16.39
C GLU A 119 -4.52 -10.26 -14.88
N TYR A 120 -5.06 -11.41 -14.47
CA TYR A 120 -5.25 -11.76 -13.07
C TYR A 120 -4.76 -13.18 -12.78
N THR A 121 -4.20 -13.36 -11.58
CA THR A 121 -3.75 -14.66 -11.08
C THR A 121 -4.38 -14.96 -9.72
N PRO A 122 -4.61 -16.23 -9.38
CA PRO A 122 -5.10 -16.58 -8.04
C PRO A 122 -4.05 -16.23 -6.97
N PHE A 123 -4.47 -16.20 -5.71
CA PHE A 123 -3.53 -16.15 -4.59
C PHE A 123 -2.53 -17.32 -4.65
N SER A 124 -1.30 -17.07 -4.23
CA SER A 124 -0.20 -18.04 -4.23
C SER A 124 0.18 -18.58 -5.62
N HIS A 125 -0.16 -17.85 -6.68
CA HIS A 125 0.26 -18.20 -8.03
C HIS A 125 1.80 -18.16 -8.17
N SER A 126 2.37 -19.15 -8.83
CA SER A 126 3.82 -19.33 -8.89
C SER A 126 4.40 -19.44 -10.31
N ASN A 127 3.57 -19.66 -11.33
CA ASN A 127 4.03 -19.84 -12.72
C ASN A 127 3.67 -18.63 -13.59
N TYR A 128 4.59 -17.70 -13.71
CA TYR A 128 4.41 -16.47 -14.50
C TYR A 128 4.98 -16.53 -15.91
N GLN A 129 5.49 -17.69 -16.37
CA GLN A 129 6.18 -17.82 -17.65
C GLN A 129 5.33 -17.30 -18.82
N THR A 130 4.08 -17.74 -18.93
CA THR A 130 3.18 -17.34 -20.00
C THR A 130 2.81 -15.86 -19.90
N ILE A 131 2.48 -15.38 -18.69
CA ILE A 131 2.08 -13.98 -18.46
C ILE A 131 3.24 -13.04 -18.82
N VAL A 132 4.45 -13.31 -18.36
CA VAL A 132 5.63 -12.49 -18.67
C VAL A 132 5.95 -12.54 -20.17
N GLY A 133 5.81 -13.71 -20.82
CA GLY A 133 5.93 -13.84 -22.26
C GLY A 133 4.89 -13.00 -23.03
N ASN A 134 3.65 -12.95 -22.56
CA ASN A 134 2.59 -12.11 -23.12
C ASN A 134 2.88 -10.61 -22.94
N ILE A 135 3.35 -10.21 -21.77
CA ILE A 135 3.80 -8.83 -21.50
C ILE A 135 4.87 -8.42 -22.51
N LYS A 136 5.88 -9.28 -22.71
CA LYS A 136 6.97 -9.03 -23.67
C LYS A 136 6.48 -8.84 -25.09
N LYS A 137 5.53 -9.67 -25.53
CA LYS A 137 4.91 -9.54 -26.87
C LYS A 137 4.08 -8.26 -26.98
N PHE A 138 3.28 -7.97 -25.96
CA PHE A 138 2.43 -6.79 -25.90
C PHE A 138 3.23 -5.49 -25.90
N SER A 139 4.42 -5.48 -25.32
CA SER A 139 5.28 -4.29 -25.23
C SER A 139 5.97 -3.92 -26.54
N ALA A 140 5.92 -4.78 -27.55
CA ALA A 140 6.63 -4.53 -28.82
C ALA A 140 6.19 -3.23 -29.51
N GLY A 141 7.14 -2.35 -29.79
CA GLY A 141 6.92 -1.12 -30.57
C GLY A 141 6.36 0.07 -29.81
N LYS A 142 6.03 -0.05 -28.52
CA LYS A 142 5.59 1.09 -27.70
C LYS A 142 6.20 1.04 -26.29
N LYS A 143 6.43 2.21 -25.71
CA LYS A 143 6.86 2.32 -24.32
C LYS A 143 5.76 1.78 -23.39
N THR A 144 6.05 0.67 -22.73
CA THR A 144 5.10 -0.08 -21.92
C THR A 144 5.53 -0.11 -20.47
N ALA A 145 4.59 0.05 -19.56
CA ALA A 145 4.79 -0.15 -18.13
C ALA A 145 3.81 -1.21 -17.60
N VAL A 146 4.25 -1.98 -16.60
CA VAL A 146 3.41 -2.90 -15.85
C VAL A 146 3.00 -2.26 -14.55
N ILE A 147 1.70 -2.21 -14.29
CA ILE A 147 1.12 -1.82 -13.00
C ILE A 147 0.77 -3.09 -12.25
N SER A 148 1.47 -3.34 -11.14
CA SER A 148 1.31 -4.56 -10.37
C SER A 148 0.51 -4.35 -9.09
N THR A 149 -0.63 -5.01 -9.01
CA THR A 149 -1.42 -5.21 -7.80
C THR A 149 -1.37 -6.67 -7.30
N ILE A 150 -0.27 -7.35 -7.61
CA ILE A 150 0.01 -8.69 -7.07
C ILE A 150 0.30 -8.57 -5.59
N ASN A 151 -0.35 -9.39 -4.78
CA ASN A 151 -0.17 -9.41 -3.33
C ASN A 151 0.56 -10.67 -2.84
N GLY A 152 1.34 -10.48 -1.77
CA GLY A 152 1.96 -11.56 -1.02
C GLY A 152 3.05 -12.31 -1.78
N ASP A 153 3.16 -13.61 -1.49
CA ASP A 153 4.25 -14.48 -1.95
C ASP A 153 4.33 -14.65 -3.47
N SER A 154 3.25 -14.38 -4.19
CA SER A 154 3.21 -14.40 -5.65
C SER A 154 4.12 -13.36 -6.31
N ASN A 155 4.55 -12.32 -5.58
CA ASN A 155 5.53 -11.35 -6.08
C ASN A 155 6.90 -12.00 -6.33
N VAL A 156 7.33 -12.93 -5.50
CA VAL A 156 8.64 -13.60 -5.65
C VAL A 156 8.78 -14.31 -7.00
N PRO A 157 7.90 -15.25 -7.39
CA PRO A 157 8.00 -15.89 -8.69
C PRO A 157 7.74 -14.94 -9.87
N PHE A 158 6.92 -13.90 -9.70
CA PHE A 158 6.72 -12.90 -10.75
C PHE A 158 8.02 -12.16 -11.09
N TYR A 159 8.67 -11.57 -10.10
CA TYR A 159 9.94 -10.85 -10.33
C TYR A 159 11.07 -11.77 -10.79
N ARG A 160 11.13 -13.01 -10.28
CA ARG A 160 12.08 -14.00 -10.76
C ARG A 160 11.90 -14.27 -12.25
N GLU A 161 10.67 -14.40 -12.71
CA GLU A 161 10.38 -14.67 -14.11
C GLU A 161 10.70 -13.47 -15.02
N LEU A 162 10.50 -12.23 -14.55
CA LEU A 162 10.98 -11.05 -15.28
C LEU A 162 12.50 -11.14 -15.54
N GLY A 163 13.27 -11.48 -14.51
CA GLY A 163 14.72 -11.69 -14.62
C GLY A 163 15.07 -12.83 -15.57
N ASN A 164 14.39 -13.98 -15.46
CA ASN A 164 14.61 -15.16 -16.32
C ASN A 164 14.41 -14.85 -17.81
N GLN A 165 13.41 -14.02 -18.13
CA GLN A 165 13.14 -13.62 -19.53
C GLN A 165 13.91 -12.37 -19.97
N GLY A 166 14.82 -11.86 -19.13
CA GLY A 166 15.70 -10.75 -19.45
C GLY A 166 15.00 -9.40 -19.54
N ILE A 167 13.85 -9.23 -18.90
CA ILE A 167 13.14 -7.95 -18.85
C ILE A 167 13.78 -7.07 -17.79
N LYS A 168 14.33 -5.93 -18.23
CA LYS A 168 14.91 -4.92 -17.35
C LYS A 168 13.93 -3.76 -17.13
N ALA A 169 14.11 -3.06 -16.01
CA ALA A 169 13.33 -1.87 -15.70
C ALA A 169 13.46 -0.75 -16.75
N SER A 170 14.63 -0.66 -17.42
CA SER A 170 14.84 0.25 -18.55
C SER A 170 13.98 -0.05 -19.77
N ASP A 171 13.54 -1.29 -19.93
CA ASP A 171 12.78 -1.74 -21.08
C ASP A 171 11.28 -1.72 -20.80
N ILE A 172 10.87 -2.37 -19.71
CA ILE A 172 9.48 -2.45 -19.25
C ILE A 172 9.49 -2.26 -17.71
N PRO A 173 9.35 -1.03 -17.21
CA PRO A 173 9.30 -0.81 -15.77
C PRO A 173 8.03 -1.44 -15.16
N VAL A 174 8.20 -2.03 -13.99
CA VAL A 174 7.10 -2.47 -13.13
C VAL A 174 6.92 -1.42 -12.05
N MET A 175 5.69 -0.92 -11.89
CA MET A 175 5.26 -0.09 -10.79
C MET A 175 4.38 -0.94 -9.88
N ALA A 176 4.88 -1.28 -8.69
CA ALA A 176 4.17 -2.13 -7.74
C ALA A 176 3.44 -1.30 -6.66
N PHE A 177 2.27 -1.79 -6.24
CA PHE A 177 1.49 -1.19 -5.15
C PHE A 177 1.47 -2.05 -3.88
N SER A 178 2.10 -3.21 -3.90
CA SER A 178 2.16 -4.14 -2.78
C SER A 178 3.55 -4.77 -2.60
N VAL A 179 4.58 -4.12 -3.07
CA VAL A 179 5.98 -4.52 -2.87
C VAL A 179 6.73 -3.39 -2.18
N GLY A 180 7.20 -3.66 -0.98
CA GLY A 180 8.03 -2.76 -0.19
C GLY A 180 9.29 -3.47 0.30
N GLU A 181 9.91 -2.90 1.31
CA GLU A 181 11.19 -3.37 1.85
C GLU A 181 11.09 -4.82 2.40
N GLU A 182 9.94 -5.18 2.99
CA GLU A 182 9.76 -6.52 3.56
C GLU A 182 9.66 -7.60 2.47
N GLU A 183 8.95 -7.32 1.40
CA GLU A 183 8.81 -8.26 0.26
C GLU A 183 10.16 -8.46 -0.44
N LEU A 184 10.99 -7.41 -0.54
CA LEU A 184 12.31 -7.50 -1.18
C LEU A 184 13.34 -8.31 -0.38
N ARG A 185 13.12 -8.52 0.92
CA ARG A 185 14.02 -9.35 1.75
C ARG A 185 14.08 -10.81 1.29
N GLY A 186 13.03 -11.31 0.65
CA GLY A 186 12.94 -12.68 0.15
C GLY A 186 13.38 -12.87 -1.31
N ILE A 187 13.85 -11.82 -1.98
CA ILE A 187 14.10 -11.82 -3.43
C ILE A 187 15.54 -11.39 -3.71
N ASP A 188 16.17 -11.97 -4.76
CA ASP A 188 17.39 -11.39 -5.32
C ASP A 188 17.04 -10.07 -6.01
N THR A 189 17.50 -8.98 -5.43
CA THR A 189 17.15 -7.62 -5.87
C THR A 189 18.01 -7.10 -7.02
N LYS A 190 19.16 -7.72 -7.31
CA LYS A 190 20.05 -7.25 -8.38
C LYS A 190 19.37 -7.13 -9.75
N PRO A 191 18.62 -8.14 -10.23
CA PRO A 191 17.92 -8.01 -11.50
C PRO A 191 16.71 -7.08 -11.44
N LEU A 192 16.30 -6.62 -10.26
CA LEU A 192 15.12 -5.76 -10.06
C LEU A 192 15.45 -4.28 -9.92
N VAL A 193 16.73 -3.93 -9.89
CA VAL A 193 17.16 -2.53 -9.78
C VAL A 193 16.52 -1.69 -10.86
N GLY A 194 15.92 -0.56 -10.46
CA GLY A 194 15.22 0.36 -11.34
C GLY A 194 13.70 0.12 -11.46
N HIS A 195 13.16 -1.05 -11.07
CA HIS A 195 11.72 -1.21 -10.94
C HIS A 195 11.20 -0.36 -9.78
N LEU A 196 9.92 -0.01 -9.83
CA LEU A 196 9.31 1.04 -9.02
C LEU A 196 8.26 0.50 -8.07
N ALA A 197 8.08 1.22 -6.97
CA ALA A 197 6.92 1.05 -6.08
C ALA A 197 6.34 2.42 -5.70
N ALA A 198 5.04 2.48 -5.49
CA ALA A 198 4.36 3.68 -5.02
C ALA A 198 3.80 3.43 -3.63
N TRP A 199 4.18 4.29 -2.69
CA TRP A 199 3.78 4.23 -1.29
C TRP A 199 3.62 5.63 -0.69
N ASN A 200 3.25 5.68 0.59
CA ASN A 200 3.22 6.94 1.35
C ASN A 200 4.43 7.06 2.31
N TYR A 201 5.25 6.03 2.38
CA TYR A 201 6.42 5.93 3.21
C TYR A 201 7.43 4.95 2.62
N PHE A 202 8.71 5.25 2.75
CA PHE A 202 9.82 4.32 2.55
C PHE A 202 10.80 4.40 3.73
N MET A 203 11.39 3.26 4.11
CA MET A 203 12.39 3.20 5.18
C MET A 203 13.57 4.14 4.94
N SER A 204 13.91 4.39 3.68
CA SER A 204 15.03 5.23 3.27
C SER A 204 14.82 6.74 3.45
N VAL A 205 13.61 7.21 3.77
CA VAL A 205 13.38 8.64 3.99
C VAL A 205 14.15 9.15 5.21
N LYS A 206 14.78 10.32 5.06
CA LYS A 206 15.69 10.87 6.07
C LYS A 206 15.03 12.01 6.84
N ASN A 207 14.63 11.73 8.07
CA ASN A 207 14.20 12.71 9.05
C ASN A 207 14.29 12.12 10.47
N PRO A 208 14.30 12.96 11.53
CA PRO A 208 14.45 12.48 12.91
C PRO A 208 13.33 11.53 13.37
N ASN A 209 12.09 11.74 12.92
CA ASN A 209 10.97 10.88 13.30
C ASN A 209 11.14 9.48 12.72
N ASN A 210 11.57 9.36 11.47
CA ASN A 210 11.84 8.07 10.85
C ASN A 210 13.01 7.35 11.50
N GLN A 211 14.11 8.07 11.76
CA GLN A 211 15.26 7.48 12.46
C GLN A 211 14.83 6.87 13.79
N LYS A 212 14.08 7.61 14.60
CA LYS A 212 13.55 7.13 15.88
C LYS A 212 12.61 5.93 15.72
N PHE A 213 11.75 5.94 14.70
CA PHE A 213 10.84 4.82 14.40
C PHE A 213 11.61 3.55 14.06
N ILE A 214 12.60 3.63 13.17
CA ILE A 214 13.44 2.51 12.77
C ILE A 214 14.24 1.97 13.95
N GLU A 215 14.88 2.83 14.74
CA GLU A 215 15.67 2.45 15.92
C GLU A 215 14.82 1.70 16.94
N LYS A 216 13.63 2.23 17.26
CA LYS A 216 12.69 1.58 18.18
C LYS A 216 12.25 0.20 17.70
N TYR A 217 11.94 0.07 16.41
CA TYR A 217 11.54 -1.21 15.85
C TYR A 217 12.68 -2.22 15.87
N LYS A 218 13.90 -1.82 15.55
CA LYS A 218 15.08 -2.69 15.65
C LYS A 218 15.34 -3.14 17.09
N GLN A 219 15.25 -2.22 18.06
CA GLN A 219 15.37 -2.58 19.47
C GLN A 219 14.30 -3.58 19.91
N PHE A 220 13.05 -3.33 19.54
CA PHE A 220 11.94 -4.25 19.79
C PHE A 220 12.19 -5.64 19.19
N ALA A 221 12.65 -5.70 17.94
CA ALA A 221 12.94 -6.96 17.27
C ALA A 221 13.99 -7.81 18.01
N VAL A 222 15.05 -7.17 18.51
CA VAL A 222 16.09 -7.83 19.31
C VAL A 222 15.56 -8.24 20.68
N GLU A 223 14.88 -7.36 21.38
CA GLU A 223 14.33 -7.60 22.73
C GLU A 223 13.35 -8.78 22.73
N TYR A 224 12.45 -8.83 21.74
CA TYR A 224 11.44 -9.86 21.61
C TYR A 224 11.88 -11.05 20.72
N LYS A 225 13.16 -11.10 20.35
CA LYS A 225 13.78 -12.21 19.59
C LYS A 225 13.01 -12.57 18.32
N LEU A 226 12.62 -11.56 17.56
CA LEU A 226 11.96 -11.79 16.27
C LEU A 226 12.90 -12.54 15.32
N PRO A 227 12.37 -13.36 14.40
CA PRO A 227 13.18 -14.01 13.38
C PRO A 227 13.99 -12.98 12.57
N ASN A 228 15.30 -13.23 12.41
CA ASN A 228 16.22 -12.32 11.71
C ASN A 228 16.19 -10.86 12.24
N ALA A 229 16.16 -10.72 13.57
CA ALA A 229 16.03 -9.42 14.26
C ALA A 229 17.05 -8.37 13.79
N GLU A 230 18.24 -8.79 13.41
CA GLU A 230 19.33 -7.92 12.91
C GLU A 230 19.08 -7.38 11.49
N LYS A 231 18.13 -7.95 10.75
CA LYS A 231 17.82 -7.62 9.36
C LYS A 231 16.40 -7.08 9.16
N VAL A 232 15.72 -6.75 10.25
CA VAL A 232 14.36 -6.22 10.14
C VAL A 232 14.35 -4.88 9.41
N VAL A 233 13.27 -4.65 8.68
CA VAL A 233 13.00 -3.42 7.95
C VAL A 233 11.68 -2.83 8.37
N THR A 234 11.50 -1.54 8.16
CA THR A 234 10.19 -0.87 8.22
C THR A 234 9.65 -0.68 6.81
N ASN A 235 8.33 -0.65 6.67
CA ASN A 235 7.64 -0.42 5.41
C ASN A 235 6.37 0.41 5.61
N ASP A 236 5.67 0.72 4.53
CA ASP A 236 4.47 1.57 4.56
C ASP A 236 3.35 1.04 5.46
N PRO A 237 2.90 -0.24 5.40
CA PRO A 237 1.86 -0.72 6.30
C PRO A 237 2.24 -0.69 7.78
N MET A 238 3.51 -0.85 8.08
CA MET A 238 4.03 -0.73 9.47
C MET A 238 3.95 0.72 9.94
N GLU A 239 4.36 1.66 9.12
CA GLU A 239 4.25 3.09 9.41
C GLU A 239 2.78 3.51 9.57
N ALA A 240 1.90 3.08 8.67
CA ALA A 240 0.47 3.36 8.75
C ALA A 240 -0.18 2.80 10.04
N THR A 241 0.25 1.61 10.48
CA THR A 241 -0.19 1.01 11.74
C THR A 241 0.33 1.81 12.94
N TYR A 242 1.61 2.16 12.93
CA TYR A 242 2.24 2.99 13.98
C TYR A 242 1.54 4.34 14.11
N VAL A 243 1.29 5.02 13.01
CA VAL A 243 0.53 6.28 12.99
C VAL A 243 -0.87 6.09 13.55
N GLY A 244 -1.58 5.07 13.11
CA GLY A 244 -2.94 4.77 13.58
C GLY A 244 -3.02 4.55 15.09
N ILE A 245 -2.08 3.80 15.66
CA ILE A 245 -2.01 3.55 17.11
C ILE A 245 -1.76 4.86 17.87
N HIS A 246 -0.82 5.68 17.42
CA HIS A 246 -0.53 6.95 18.06
C HIS A 246 -1.69 7.95 17.96
N MET A 247 -2.36 8.02 16.81
CA MET A 247 -3.52 8.87 16.63
C MET A 247 -4.70 8.41 17.50
N TRP A 248 -4.92 7.11 17.61
CA TRP A 248 -5.92 6.56 18.54
C TRP A 248 -5.59 6.94 19.98
N LYS A 249 -4.32 6.80 20.40
CA LYS A 249 -3.87 7.22 21.74
C LYS A 249 -4.16 8.71 21.98
N GLN A 250 -3.78 9.58 21.06
CA GLN A 250 -4.07 11.02 21.15
C GLN A 250 -5.58 11.31 21.27
N ALA A 251 -6.41 10.58 20.52
CA ALA A 251 -7.86 10.73 20.56
C ALA A 251 -8.44 10.29 21.91
N VAL A 252 -7.97 9.18 22.47
CA VAL A 252 -8.36 8.70 23.80
C VAL A 252 -7.97 9.70 24.89
N GLU A 253 -6.76 10.24 24.84
CA GLU A 253 -6.28 11.26 25.78
C GLU A 253 -7.13 12.54 25.70
N LYS A 254 -7.44 13.01 24.50
CA LYS A 254 -8.30 14.18 24.25
C LYS A 254 -9.74 13.96 24.72
N ALA A 255 -10.29 12.77 24.46
CA ALA A 255 -11.65 12.39 24.83
C ALA A 255 -11.80 12.06 26.34
N GLY A 256 -10.71 11.71 27.01
CA GLY A 256 -10.72 11.17 28.37
C GLY A 256 -11.47 9.82 28.46
N SER A 257 -11.58 9.08 27.35
CA SER A 257 -12.42 7.88 27.23
C SER A 257 -11.96 7.00 26.07
N THR A 258 -12.20 5.70 26.19
CA THR A 258 -12.06 4.73 25.09
C THR A 258 -13.37 4.42 24.38
N GLU A 259 -14.48 5.08 24.75
CA GLU A 259 -15.76 4.92 24.06
C GLU A 259 -15.65 5.34 22.61
N VAL A 260 -16.18 4.50 21.72
CA VAL A 260 -16.02 4.65 20.27
C VAL A 260 -16.53 6.00 19.75
N ASP A 261 -17.69 6.46 20.20
CA ASP A 261 -18.26 7.72 19.73
C ASP A 261 -17.41 8.92 20.15
N LYS A 262 -16.91 8.93 21.38
CA LYS A 262 -16.03 9.98 21.92
C LYS A 262 -14.66 9.98 21.22
N VAL A 263 -14.10 8.81 21.00
CA VAL A 263 -12.83 8.66 20.25
C VAL A 263 -12.99 9.12 18.80
N ARG A 264 -14.09 8.79 18.16
CA ARG A 264 -14.40 9.25 16.80
C ARG A 264 -14.45 10.77 16.69
N GLU A 265 -15.15 11.43 17.61
CA GLU A 265 -15.22 12.90 17.65
C GLU A 265 -13.83 13.52 17.87
N ALA A 266 -13.05 12.96 18.78
CA ALA A 266 -11.69 13.44 19.08
C ALA A 266 -10.71 13.21 17.91
N MET A 267 -10.95 12.21 17.08
CA MET A 267 -10.11 11.87 15.93
C MET A 267 -10.29 12.85 14.76
N ALA A 268 -11.45 13.46 14.61
CA ALA A 268 -11.76 14.34 13.50
C ALA A 268 -10.76 15.52 13.41
N GLY A 269 -10.11 15.67 12.26
CA GLY A 269 -9.13 16.74 12.01
C GLY A 269 -7.81 16.60 12.77
N GLN A 270 -7.59 15.53 13.50
CA GLN A 270 -6.39 15.30 14.27
C GLN A 270 -5.15 15.16 13.38
N THR A 271 -4.02 15.68 13.83
CA THR A 271 -2.75 15.62 13.09
C THR A 271 -1.71 14.78 13.82
N PHE A 272 -0.74 14.28 13.06
CA PHE A 272 0.39 13.52 13.58
C PHE A 272 1.64 13.75 12.73
N SER A 273 2.77 14.05 13.37
CA SER A 273 4.07 14.16 12.70
C SER A 273 4.66 12.76 12.48
N ALA A 274 4.56 12.27 11.25
CA ALA A 274 4.82 10.88 10.90
C ALA A 274 6.29 10.58 10.56
N PRO A 275 6.70 9.30 10.61
CA PRO A 275 8.00 8.85 10.09
C PRO A 275 8.24 9.21 8.62
N SER A 276 7.20 9.31 7.82
CA SER A 276 7.30 9.81 6.42
C SER A 276 7.92 11.20 6.29
N GLY A 277 7.98 11.96 7.37
CA GLY A 277 8.46 13.35 7.39
C GLY A 277 7.36 14.38 7.16
N TYR A 278 6.13 13.95 6.98
CA TYR A 278 4.96 14.82 6.81
C TYR A 278 4.12 14.88 8.07
N THR A 279 3.40 15.98 8.23
CA THR A 279 2.30 16.07 9.19
C THR A 279 1.03 15.55 8.50
N LEU A 280 0.57 14.39 8.95
CA LEU A 280 -0.63 13.75 8.43
C LEU A 280 -1.86 14.31 9.15
N LYS A 281 -3.01 14.30 8.49
CA LYS A 281 -4.29 14.77 9.05
C LYS A 281 -5.38 13.73 8.80
N MET A 282 -6.14 13.39 9.85
CA MET A 282 -7.33 12.56 9.70
C MET A 282 -8.48 13.41 9.16
N ASP A 283 -9.04 13.00 8.01
CA ASP A 283 -10.18 13.70 7.42
C ASP A 283 -11.40 13.68 8.35
N GLU A 284 -12.05 14.80 8.46
CA GLU A 284 -13.19 15.00 9.36
C GLU A 284 -14.47 14.30 8.87
N THR A 285 -14.56 14.02 7.58
CA THR A 285 -15.80 13.56 6.94
C THR A 285 -15.76 12.11 6.48
N ASN A 286 -14.64 11.65 5.94
CA ASN A 286 -14.54 10.33 5.33
C ASN A 286 -13.65 9.33 6.08
N HIS A 287 -13.06 9.73 7.22
CA HIS A 287 -12.20 8.90 8.07
C HIS A 287 -10.93 8.37 7.37
N HIS A 288 -10.46 9.04 6.33
CA HIS A 288 -9.22 8.70 5.66
C HIS A 288 -8.10 9.65 6.06
N LEU A 289 -6.91 9.11 6.21
CA LEU A 289 -5.73 9.90 6.51
C LEU A 289 -5.24 10.64 5.26
N HIS A 290 -5.01 11.94 5.36
CA HIS A 290 -4.31 12.70 4.31
C HIS A 290 -2.85 12.28 4.32
N LYS A 291 -2.32 11.84 3.18
CA LYS A 291 -1.00 11.20 3.08
C LYS A 291 -0.21 11.74 1.89
N PRO A 292 1.14 11.78 1.99
CA PRO A 292 1.96 12.07 0.82
C PRO A 292 1.96 10.89 -0.15
N VAL A 293 2.33 11.13 -1.40
CA VAL A 293 2.64 10.08 -2.36
C VAL A 293 4.12 10.12 -2.66
N MET A 294 4.76 8.95 -2.61
CA MET A 294 6.16 8.76 -2.97
C MET A 294 6.30 7.64 -3.98
N ILE A 295 7.25 7.78 -4.89
CA ILE A 295 7.67 6.71 -5.78
C ILE A 295 9.12 6.39 -5.45
N GLY A 296 9.37 5.12 -5.17
CA GLY A 296 10.67 4.57 -4.87
C GLY A 296 11.16 3.67 -5.99
N GLU A 297 12.44 3.77 -6.30
CA GLU A 297 13.15 2.90 -7.22
C GLU A 297 13.94 1.86 -6.44
N ILE A 298 13.80 0.58 -6.80
CA ILE A 298 14.45 -0.55 -6.12
C ILE A 298 15.96 -0.45 -6.29
N ARG A 299 16.67 -0.52 -5.15
CA ARG A 299 18.12 -0.60 -5.06
C ARG A 299 18.60 -2.05 -4.91
N ALA A 300 19.87 -2.26 -5.23
CA ALA A 300 20.49 -3.59 -5.10
C ALA A 300 20.50 -4.14 -3.66
N ASP A 301 20.42 -3.28 -2.65
CA ASP A 301 20.39 -3.65 -1.22
C ASP A 301 18.97 -3.94 -0.68
N GLY A 302 17.95 -3.91 -1.54
CA GLY A 302 16.54 -4.12 -1.14
C GLY A 302 15.87 -2.91 -0.51
N GLN A 303 16.52 -1.76 -0.51
CA GLN A 303 15.95 -0.47 -0.15
C GLN A 303 15.45 0.26 -1.40
N PHE A 304 14.89 1.45 -1.23
CA PHE A 304 14.37 2.28 -2.31
C PHE A 304 15.04 3.65 -2.31
N ASP A 305 15.34 4.16 -3.50
CA ASP A 305 15.61 5.58 -3.71
C ASP A 305 14.30 6.29 -4.03
N VAL A 306 13.93 7.29 -3.24
CA VAL A 306 12.73 8.09 -3.50
C VAL A 306 13.00 9.03 -4.66
N VAL A 307 12.42 8.73 -5.83
CA VAL A 307 12.61 9.50 -7.07
C VAL A 307 11.53 10.54 -7.30
N TYR A 308 10.38 10.41 -6.62
CA TYR A 308 9.28 11.36 -6.66
C TYR A 308 8.59 11.43 -5.30
N LYS A 309 8.15 12.61 -4.91
CA LYS A 309 7.29 12.82 -3.75
C LYS A 309 6.43 14.05 -3.94
N THR A 310 5.19 14.00 -3.45
CA THR A 310 4.32 15.17 -3.42
C THR A 310 4.83 16.21 -2.40
N PRO A 311 4.70 17.53 -2.68
CA PRO A 311 5.13 18.56 -1.74
C PRO A 311 4.28 18.58 -0.45
N ASN A 312 3.02 18.18 -0.56
CA ASN A 312 2.04 18.18 0.54
C ASN A 312 1.33 16.83 0.63
N VAL A 313 0.63 16.63 1.74
CA VAL A 313 -0.31 15.51 1.90
C VAL A 313 -1.52 15.69 0.99
N ILE A 314 -2.06 14.58 0.52
CA ILE A 314 -3.21 14.52 -0.38
C ILE A 314 -4.40 13.97 0.41
N LYS A 315 -5.54 14.62 0.26
CA LYS A 315 -6.82 14.15 0.78
C LYS A 315 -7.26 12.92 -0.04
N ALA A 316 -7.77 11.87 0.63
CA ALA A 316 -8.39 10.74 -0.06
C ALA A 316 -9.75 11.14 -0.66
N GLU A 317 -9.99 10.70 -1.90
CA GLU A 317 -11.20 10.93 -2.67
C GLU A 317 -11.92 9.63 -3.00
#